data_77e4fd48f8dcb3515bd71bd882474bdb
#
_entry.id   77e4fd48f8dcb3515bd71bd882474bdb
#
_cell.length_a   1.000
_cell.length_b   1.000
_cell.length_c   1.000
_cell.angle_alpha   90.00
_cell.angle_beta   90.00
_cell.angle_gamma   90.00
#
_symmetry.space_group_name_H-M   'P 1'
#
loop_
_entity.id
_entity.type
_entity.pdbx_description
1 polymer ?
#
loop_
_entity_poly.entity_id
_entity_poly.type
_entity_poly.pdbx_seq_one_letter_code
_entity_poly.pdbx_strand_id
1 'polypeptide(L)'
;MKFSEMKYERPDLDKVLAQCEEYAKKMAAAQSGEELVQLYREENAMMAHYHTASCLASIHYTQDTRDEYWSGEQEWFDATGPAVSNAARNVAEAILSNPHAKALEEAFGTRILPSLRNLVLSMDDRVIELQKEENALTSAYQKLYGGAMAELDGKQLTIPQLTLYKQSTDPAMRRKAYEAEAIYFDAHRAEFDEIYDKMVKNRNEQARILGYNDYSELSYIRMNRIGYGPAEVAAFRQEVVEQVVPMIQKALALRNKRTGIENPMFWDSTISFADGNPVPHGSYDELMAGARKMYHELSPETAEFIDFMQDNEMFDVLSRPGKMSGGYEEMLPDYKTPFIFANWNGTAGDVDVLTHEAGHALEGYLAARSPKNIPEDIQCPGMESAEIHSMSMEFLTAPWHHLFFKEDTDKYELLHAEDSFIFLPYGCMVDEFQHIMYQQPDLTPDERNAVWLELEKKYRPWNKFGDLPFYGRGAGWQRQLHIFECPFYYIDYCLATAIALQFFVASLKDHKDAWQRYMKLTNLAGMATYTELAESAGMKAPFTKGSLTELSRAVADWIEQHQVS
;
A
#
# COMPACT_ATOMS: atom_id res chain seq x y z
N MET A 1 -4.47 -21.94 -15.58
CA MET A 1 -5.90 -22.01 -15.15
C MET A 1 -6.40 -20.60 -15.10
N LYS A 2 -7.54 -20.33 -15.71
CA LYS A 2 -8.14 -19.00 -15.70
C LYS A 2 -8.78 -18.68 -14.35
N PHE A 3 -8.81 -17.40 -13.97
CA PHE A 3 -9.45 -16.98 -12.74
C PHE A 3 -10.91 -17.45 -12.65
N SER A 4 -11.66 -17.33 -13.75
CA SER A 4 -13.06 -17.79 -13.87
C SER A 4 -13.26 -19.29 -13.67
N GLU A 5 -12.19 -20.10 -13.73
CA GLU A 5 -12.22 -21.56 -13.53
C GLU A 5 -11.83 -21.97 -12.09
N MET A 6 -11.35 -21.03 -11.29
CA MET A 6 -10.93 -21.30 -9.91
C MET A 6 -12.15 -21.59 -9.04
N LYS A 7 -12.03 -22.62 -8.22
CA LYS A 7 -13.13 -23.06 -7.35
C LYS A 7 -12.93 -22.52 -5.96
N TYR A 8 -13.98 -21.93 -5.44
CA TYR A 8 -14.07 -21.56 -4.04
C TYR A 8 -14.74 -22.67 -3.24
N GLU A 9 -14.16 -22.99 -2.09
CA GLU A 9 -14.77 -23.84 -1.07
C GLU A 9 -14.44 -23.25 0.30
N ARG A 10 -15.49 -22.97 1.10
CA ARG A 10 -15.29 -22.44 2.45
C ARG A 10 -14.53 -23.45 3.30
N PRO A 11 -13.39 -23.07 3.92
CA PRO A 11 -12.63 -23.96 4.78
C PRO A 11 -13.43 -24.42 6.01
N ASP A 12 -13.18 -25.65 6.44
CA ASP A 12 -13.64 -26.15 7.73
C ASP A 12 -12.74 -25.58 8.84
N LEU A 13 -13.27 -24.60 9.58
CA LEU A 13 -12.52 -23.89 10.62
C LEU A 13 -11.98 -24.82 11.70
N ASP A 14 -12.82 -25.75 12.20
CA ASP A 14 -12.42 -26.66 13.28
C ASP A 14 -11.26 -27.55 12.82
N LYS A 15 -11.29 -27.97 11.56
CA LYS A 15 -10.20 -28.75 10.96
C LYS A 15 -8.92 -27.93 10.81
N VAL A 16 -9.01 -26.68 10.36
CA VAL A 16 -7.84 -25.79 10.24
C VAL A 16 -7.20 -25.57 11.60
N LEU A 17 -7.98 -25.22 12.62
CA LEU A 17 -7.48 -25.00 13.98
C LEU A 17 -6.85 -26.28 14.58
N ALA A 18 -7.48 -27.44 14.39
CA ALA A 18 -6.93 -28.71 14.85
C ALA A 18 -5.60 -29.07 14.15
N GLN A 19 -5.47 -28.78 12.86
CA GLN A 19 -4.23 -28.99 12.11
C GLN A 19 -3.11 -28.05 12.61
N CYS A 20 -3.39 -26.78 12.84
CA CYS A 20 -2.42 -25.85 13.44
C CYS A 20 -1.93 -26.35 14.82
N GLU A 21 -2.85 -26.83 15.68
CA GLU A 21 -2.48 -27.41 16.99
C GLU A 21 -1.60 -28.67 16.84
N GLU A 22 -1.90 -29.51 15.86
CA GLU A 22 -1.09 -30.70 15.55
C GLU A 22 0.33 -30.31 15.09
N TYR A 23 0.45 -29.33 14.17
CA TYR A 23 1.75 -28.83 13.71
C TYR A 23 2.54 -28.15 14.83
N ALA A 24 1.90 -27.37 15.68
CA ALA A 24 2.56 -26.78 16.85
C ALA A 24 3.17 -27.87 17.76
N LYS A 25 2.46 -28.96 18.02
CA LYS A 25 2.97 -30.09 18.81
C LYS A 25 4.15 -30.79 18.12
N LYS A 26 4.06 -31.03 16.81
CA LYS A 26 5.15 -31.66 16.02
C LYS A 26 6.39 -30.76 15.99
N MET A 27 6.23 -29.46 15.76
CA MET A 27 7.33 -28.50 15.72
C MET A 27 8.01 -28.35 17.08
N ALA A 28 7.25 -28.31 18.17
CA ALA A 28 7.83 -28.31 19.52
C ALA A 28 8.63 -29.59 19.82
N ALA A 29 8.26 -30.72 19.25
CA ALA A 29 8.88 -32.03 19.46
C ALA A 29 9.99 -32.37 18.44
N ALA A 30 10.21 -31.58 17.39
CA ALA A 30 11.19 -31.85 16.35
C ALA A 30 12.60 -32.00 16.91
N GLN A 31 13.31 -33.06 16.49
CA GLN A 31 14.60 -33.48 17.03
C GLN A 31 15.79 -33.00 16.21
N SER A 32 15.54 -32.37 15.05
CA SER A 32 16.58 -31.82 14.18
C SER A 32 16.10 -30.56 13.45
N GLY A 33 17.06 -29.74 12.97
CA GLY A 33 16.73 -28.57 12.14
C GLY A 33 16.10 -28.96 10.81
N GLU A 34 16.53 -30.07 10.21
CA GLU A 34 15.96 -30.57 8.95
C GLU A 34 14.48 -30.96 9.12
N GLU A 35 14.15 -31.66 10.20
CA GLU A 35 12.77 -32.03 10.54
C GLU A 35 11.91 -30.77 10.76
N LEU A 36 12.43 -29.77 11.49
CA LEU A 36 11.71 -28.53 11.76
C LEU A 36 11.44 -27.73 10.47
N VAL A 37 12.41 -27.62 9.58
CA VAL A 37 12.28 -26.96 8.27
C VAL A 37 11.25 -27.68 7.41
N GLN A 38 11.22 -29.02 7.42
CA GLN A 38 10.24 -29.79 6.67
C GLN A 38 8.81 -29.60 7.23
N LEU A 39 8.64 -29.66 8.55
CA LEU A 39 7.34 -29.42 9.20
C LEU A 39 6.81 -28.01 8.91
N TYR A 40 7.70 -27.01 8.89
CA TYR A 40 7.33 -25.64 8.54
C TYR A 40 6.82 -25.54 7.09
N ARG A 41 7.46 -26.21 6.14
CA ARG A 41 6.97 -26.27 4.75
C ARG A 41 5.61 -26.96 4.62
N GLU A 42 5.39 -28.03 5.38
CA GLU A 42 4.14 -28.78 5.36
C GLU A 42 2.98 -27.98 5.97
N GLU A 43 3.23 -27.26 7.04
CA GLU A 43 2.25 -26.39 7.68
C GLU A 43 1.86 -25.21 6.75
N ASN A 44 2.84 -24.55 6.15
CA ASN A 44 2.58 -23.51 5.16
C ASN A 44 1.79 -24.02 3.96
N ALA A 45 2.09 -25.20 3.44
CA ALA A 45 1.30 -25.80 2.36
C ALA A 45 -0.14 -26.14 2.78
N MET A 46 -0.38 -26.45 4.04
CA MET A 46 -1.72 -26.64 4.59
C MET A 46 -2.47 -25.30 4.72
N MET A 47 -1.78 -24.26 5.22
CA MET A 47 -2.34 -22.91 5.37
C MET A 47 -2.63 -22.24 4.03
N ALA A 48 -1.84 -22.50 2.99
CA ALA A 48 -2.05 -21.98 1.64
C ALA A 48 -3.47 -22.20 1.12
N HIS A 49 -4.10 -23.34 1.47
CA HIS A 49 -5.49 -23.60 1.09
C HIS A 49 -6.49 -22.66 1.79
N TYR A 50 -6.29 -22.40 3.09
CA TYR A 50 -7.10 -21.44 3.84
C TYR A 50 -6.92 -20.02 3.28
N HIS A 51 -5.69 -19.61 3.02
CA HIS A 51 -5.38 -18.30 2.49
C HIS A 51 -5.95 -18.11 1.06
N THR A 52 -5.82 -19.11 0.18
CA THR A 52 -6.43 -19.08 -1.15
C THR A 52 -7.94 -18.89 -1.09
N ALA A 53 -8.62 -19.58 -0.18
CA ALA A 53 -10.07 -19.44 -0.02
C ALA A 53 -10.43 -18.02 0.50
N SER A 54 -9.66 -17.50 1.45
CA SER A 54 -9.83 -16.12 1.95
C SER A 54 -9.66 -15.09 0.85
N CYS A 55 -8.58 -15.19 0.06
CA CYS A 55 -8.30 -14.29 -1.05
C CYS A 55 -9.39 -14.36 -2.14
N LEU A 56 -9.85 -15.56 -2.52
CA LEU A 56 -10.96 -15.70 -3.48
C LEU A 56 -12.26 -15.06 -2.97
N ALA A 57 -12.59 -15.24 -1.69
CA ALA A 57 -13.77 -14.60 -1.10
C ALA A 57 -13.65 -13.07 -1.14
N SER A 58 -12.50 -12.55 -0.74
CA SER A 58 -12.20 -11.12 -0.75
C SER A 58 -12.24 -10.52 -2.17
N ILE A 59 -11.59 -11.17 -3.14
CA ILE A 59 -11.61 -10.71 -4.55
C ILE A 59 -13.04 -10.66 -5.07
N HIS A 60 -13.82 -11.72 -4.91
CA HIS A 60 -15.20 -11.72 -5.40
C HIS A 60 -16.09 -10.71 -4.67
N TYR A 61 -15.92 -10.53 -3.36
CA TYR A 61 -16.62 -9.50 -2.60
C TYR A 61 -16.28 -8.10 -3.12
N THR A 62 -15.00 -7.80 -3.33
CA THR A 62 -14.58 -6.48 -3.82
C THR A 62 -14.98 -6.22 -5.27
N GLN A 63 -15.12 -7.26 -6.09
CA GLN A 63 -15.63 -7.18 -7.46
C GLN A 63 -17.11 -6.74 -7.54
N ASP A 64 -17.95 -7.14 -6.59
CA ASP A 64 -19.32 -6.62 -6.41
C ASP A 64 -19.77 -6.73 -4.94
N THR A 65 -19.62 -5.64 -4.19
CA THR A 65 -19.99 -5.56 -2.77
C THR A 65 -21.49 -5.71 -2.49
N ARG A 66 -22.34 -5.80 -3.54
CA ARG A 66 -23.79 -6.01 -3.44
C ARG A 66 -24.17 -7.49 -3.53
N ASP A 67 -23.20 -8.36 -3.85
CA ASP A 67 -23.42 -9.81 -3.89
C ASP A 67 -23.55 -10.34 -2.45
N GLU A 68 -24.74 -10.80 -2.09
CA GLU A 68 -25.05 -11.26 -0.73
C GLU A 68 -24.26 -12.53 -0.36
N TYR A 69 -23.94 -13.40 -1.33
CA TYR A 69 -23.17 -14.61 -1.08
C TYR A 69 -21.72 -14.25 -0.70
N TRP A 70 -21.05 -13.43 -1.53
CA TRP A 70 -19.66 -13.07 -1.28
C TRP A 70 -19.51 -12.13 -0.08
N SER A 71 -20.50 -11.26 0.18
CA SER A 71 -20.54 -10.48 1.41
C SER A 71 -20.61 -11.37 2.65
N GLY A 72 -21.43 -12.44 2.60
CA GLY A 72 -21.52 -13.43 3.68
C GLY A 72 -20.24 -14.25 3.87
N GLU A 73 -19.51 -14.58 2.79
CA GLU A 73 -18.23 -15.26 2.87
C GLU A 73 -17.16 -14.34 3.48
N GLN A 74 -17.10 -13.08 3.08
CA GLN A 74 -16.19 -12.08 3.67
C GLN A 74 -16.46 -11.92 5.17
N GLU A 75 -17.72 -11.74 5.57
CA GLU A 75 -18.11 -11.63 6.99
C GLU A 75 -17.71 -12.89 7.81
N TRP A 76 -17.75 -14.07 7.19
CA TRP A 76 -17.29 -15.29 7.84
C TRP A 76 -15.77 -15.28 8.09
N PHE A 77 -14.95 -14.86 7.12
CA PHE A 77 -13.50 -14.72 7.30
C PHE A 77 -13.16 -13.63 8.32
N ASP A 78 -13.86 -12.50 8.31
CA ASP A 78 -13.69 -11.41 9.29
C ASP A 78 -13.94 -11.88 10.73
N ALA A 79 -14.95 -12.74 10.91
CA ALA A 79 -15.31 -13.29 12.21
C ALA A 79 -14.39 -14.42 12.70
N THR A 80 -13.82 -15.19 11.78
CA THR A 80 -13.03 -16.40 12.11
C THR A 80 -11.53 -16.18 12.04
N GLY A 81 -11.06 -15.23 11.22
CA GLY A 81 -9.67 -14.90 11.02
C GLY A 81 -8.86 -14.69 12.30
N PRO A 82 -9.36 -13.95 13.32
CA PRO A 82 -8.64 -13.79 14.58
C PRO A 82 -8.32 -15.10 15.30
N ALA A 83 -9.19 -16.11 15.22
CA ALA A 83 -8.93 -17.42 15.80
C ALA A 83 -7.82 -18.18 15.05
N VAL A 84 -7.80 -18.07 13.71
CA VAL A 84 -6.76 -18.66 12.86
C VAL A 84 -5.42 -17.95 13.11
N SER A 85 -5.40 -16.62 13.20
CA SER A 85 -4.20 -15.86 13.55
C SER A 85 -3.62 -16.25 14.91
N ASN A 86 -4.49 -16.51 15.89
CA ASN A 86 -4.05 -17.02 17.20
C ASN A 86 -3.50 -18.46 17.12
N ALA A 87 -4.06 -19.30 16.28
CA ALA A 87 -3.53 -20.64 16.04
C ALA A 87 -2.15 -20.58 15.36
N ALA A 88 -1.95 -19.71 14.37
CA ALA A 88 -0.65 -19.44 13.74
C ALA A 88 0.37 -18.89 14.76
N ARG A 89 -0.05 -17.99 15.67
CA ARG A 89 0.77 -17.52 16.79
C ARG A 89 1.28 -18.69 17.65
N ASN A 90 0.44 -19.68 17.96
CA ASN A 90 0.83 -20.84 18.75
C ASN A 90 1.85 -21.72 18.01
N VAL A 91 1.72 -21.86 16.69
CA VAL A 91 2.72 -22.52 15.82
C VAL A 91 4.06 -21.77 15.90
N ALA A 92 4.04 -20.45 15.75
CA ALA A 92 5.25 -19.63 15.86
C ALA A 92 5.95 -19.75 17.23
N GLU A 93 5.18 -19.78 18.33
CA GLU A 93 5.72 -19.98 19.69
C GLU A 93 6.37 -21.37 19.84
N ALA A 94 5.77 -22.41 19.28
CA ALA A 94 6.33 -23.77 19.29
C ALA A 94 7.67 -23.82 18.53
N ILE A 95 7.75 -23.18 17.37
CA ILE A 95 8.99 -23.05 16.59
C ILE A 95 10.08 -22.33 17.40
N LEU A 96 9.76 -21.14 17.92
CA LEU A 96 10.72 -20.32 18.66
C LEU A 96 11.24 -20.98 19.94
N SER A 97 10.46 -21.88 20.54
CA SER A 97 10.82 -22.65 21.72
C SER A 97 11.69 -23.88 21.39
N ASN A 98 11.76 -24.29 20.13
CA ASN A 98 12.56 -25.44 19.70
C ASN A 98 14.06 -25.06 19.62
N PRO A 99 14.99 -25.85 20.20
CA PRO A 99 16.43 -25.57 20.15
C PRO A 99 17.00 -25.54 18.72
N HIS A 100 16.30 -26.09 17.74
CA HIS A 100 16.71 -26.11 16.33
C HIS A 100 16.12 -24.96 15.49
N ALA A 101 15.39 -23.99 16.09
CA ALA A 101 14.75 -22.87 15.38
C ALA A 101 15.68 -22.14 14.40
N LYS A 102 16.97 -22.04 14.73
CA LYS A 102 17.96 -21.38 13.85
C LYS A 102 18.09 -22.01 12.46
N ALA A 103 17.70 -23.27 12.28
CA ALA A 103 17.68 -23.92 10.98
C ALA A 103 16.72 -23.27 9.98
N LEU A 104 15.64 -22.63 10.46
CA LEU A 104 14.75 -21.86 9.59
C LEU A 104 15.44 -20.60 9.03
N GLU A 105 16.24 -19.90 9.86
CA GLU A 105 17.02 -18.75 9.38
C GLU A 105 18.05 -19.15 8.32
N GLU A 106 18.71 -20.29 8.51
CA GLU A 106 19.65 -20.85 7.54
C GLU A 106 18.95 -21.26 6.23
N ALA A 107 17.70 -21.74 6.30
CA ALA A 107 16.93 -22.18 5.13
C ALA A 107 16.21 -21.04 4.40
N PHE A 108 15.70 -20.03 5.13
CA PHE A 108 14.73 -19.04 4.64
C PHE A 108 15.14 -17.59 4.87
N GLY A 109 16.37 -17.34 5.36
CA GLY A 109 16.92 -15.99 5.50
C GLY A 109 16.68 -15.34 6.87
N THR A 110 17.23 -14.13 6.99
CA THR A 110 17.36 -13.42 8.28
C THR A 110 16.03 -12.94 8.86
N ARG A 111 15.00 -12.77 8.01
CA ARG A 111 13.71 -12.20 8.41
C ARG A 111 12.81 -13.18 9.18
N ILE A 112 12.92 -14.51 8.95
CA ILE A 112 11.95 -15.49 9.44
C ILE A 112 11.78 -15.49 10.97
N LEU A 113 12.87 -15.59 11.74
CA LEU A 113 12.76 -15.67 13.20
C LEU A 113 12.27 -14.35 13.84
N PRO A 114 12.70 -13.15 13.40
CA PRO A 114 12.07 -11.91 13.82
C PRO A 114 10.57 -11.84 13.49
N SER A 115 10.15 -12.28 12.29
CA SER A 115 8.72 -12.30 11.90
C SER A 115 7.90 -13.19 12.82
N LEU A 116 8.36 -14.41 13.10
CA LEU A 116 7.69 -15.31 14.05
C LEU A 116 7.61 -14.71 15.46
N ARG A 117 8.65 -13.97 15.91
CA ARG A 117 8.59 -13.25 17.20
C ARG A 117 7.53 -12.16 17.18
N ASN A 118 7.47 -11.37 16.10
CA ASN A 118 6.46 -10.32 15.96
C ASN A 118 5.04 -10.93 15.98
N LEU A 119 4.82 -12.05 15.31
CA LEU A 119 3.54 -12.76 15.35
C LEU A 119 3.16 -13.16 16.79
N VAL A 120 4.10 -13.73 17.55
CA VAL A 120 3.86 -14.08 18.96
C VAL A 120 3.57 -12.86 19.84
N LEU A 121 4.23 -11.72 19.57
CA LEU A 121 4.08 -10.49 20.35
C LEU A 121 2.83 -9.67 19.97
N SER A 122 2.25 -9.91 18.79
CA SER A 122 1.12 -9.11 18.26
C SER A 122 -0.26 -9.69 18.57
N MET A 123 -0.33 -10.95 19.04
CA MET A 123 -1.58 -11.69 19.20
C MET A 123 -1.64 -12.47 20.53
N ASP A 124 -2.84 -12.54 21.09
CA ASP A 124 -3.15 -13.31 22.31
C ASP A 124 -4.67 -13.55 22.35
N ASP A 125 -5.11 -14.64 22.98
CA ASP A 125 -6.54 -14.96 23.15
C ASP A 125 -7.35 -13.80 23.74
N ARG A 126 -6.74 -13.00 24.60
CA ARG A 126 -7.37 -11.88 25.31
C ARG A 126 -7.79 -10.73 24.41
N VAL A 127 -7.24 -10.63 23.20
CA VAL A 127 -7.53 -9.53 22.25
C VAL A 127 -8.46 -9.96 21.11
N ILE A 128 -8.83 -11.22 21.00
CA ILE A 128 -9.68 -11.75 19.90
C ILE A 128 -10.98 -10.95 19.75
N GLU A 129 -11.71 -10.73 20.85
CA GLU A 129 -13.00 -10.02 20.79
C GLU A 129 -12.81 -8.54 20.41
N LEU A 130 -11.72 -7.90 20.84
CA LEU A 130 -11.38 -6.54 20.43
C LEU A 130 -11.01 -6.47 18.95
N GLN A 131 -10.33 -7.47 18.40
CA GLN A 131 -10.04 -7.53 16.97
C GLN A 131 -11.31 -7.72 16.13
N LYS A 132 -12.26 -8.53 16.57
CA LYS A 132 -13.56 -8.65 15.91
C LYS A 132 -14.32 -7.31 15.90
N GLU A 133 -14.27 -6.58 17.01
CA GLU A 133 -14.86 -5.24 17.09
C GLU A 133 -14.13 -4.26 16.16
N GLU A 134 -12.78 -4.31 16.10
CA GLU A 134 -11.98 -3.51 15.18
C GLU A 134 -12.35 -3.79 13.72
N ASN A 135 -12.48 -5.06 13.33
CA ASN A 135 -12.91 -5.45 11.99
C ASN A 135 -14.30 -4.90 11.65
N ALA A 136 -15.25 -4.99 12.60
CA ALA A 136 -16.58 -4.42 12.42
C ALA A 136 -16.57 -2.89 12.25
N LEU A 137 -15.71 -2.18 12.97
CA LEU A 137 -15.52 -0.73 12.82
C LEU A 137 -14.89 -0.38 11.47
N THR A 138 -13.94 -1.18 11.00
CA THR A 138 -13.33 -1.04 9.67
C THR A 138 -14.37 -1.21 8.58
N SER A 139 -15.19 -2.26 8.65
CA SER A 139 -16.30 -2.48 7.71
C SER A 139 -17.35 -1.35 7.76
N ALA A 140 -17.62 -0.78 8.95
CA ALA A 140 -18.52 0.36 9.07
C ALA A 140 -17.97 1.62 8.37
N TYR A 141 -16.66 1.89 8.52
CA TYR A 141 -15.98 2.97 7.79
C TYR A 141 -16.03 2.74 6.27
N GLN A 142 -15.73 1.53 5.81
CA GLN A 142 -15.76 1.18 4.39
C GLN A 142 -17.14 1.38 3.77
N LYS A 143 -18.19 0.95 4.48
CA LYS A 143 -19.59 1.17 4.05
C LYS A 143 -19.95 2.65 3.99
N LEU A 144 -19.53 3.42 4.99
CA LEU A 144 -19.77 4.88 5.04
C LEU A 144 -19.03 5.60 3.91
N TYR A 145 -17.73 5.31 3.72
CA TYR A 145 -16.93 5.92 2.66
C TYR A 145 -17.36 5.46 1.26
N GLY A 146 -17.55 4.15 1.08
CA GLY A 146 -17.93 3.55 -0.22
C GLY A 146 -19.34 3.96 -0.68
N GLY A 147 -20.23 4.29 0.27
CA GLY A 147 -21.55 4.85 0.00
C GLY A 147 -21.54 6.34 -0.38
N ALA A 148 -20.36 6.99 -0.37
CA ALA A 148 -20.25 8.42 -0.63
C ALA A 148 -20.64 8.77 -2.08
N MET A 149 -21.68 9.60 -2.20
CA MET A 149 -22.13 10.17 -3.45
C MET A 149 -22.09 11.69 -3.36
N ALA A 150 -21.43 12.31 -4.31
CA ALA A 150 -21.36 13.76 -4.42
C ALA A 150 -22.22 14.26 -5.58
N GLU A 151 -22.98 15.32 -5.35
CA GLU A 151 -23.71 15.99 -6.42
C GLU A 151 -22.87 17.10 -7.04
N LEU A 152 -22.62 17.01 -8.34
CA LEU A 152 -21.89 18.02 -9.11
C LEU A 152 -22.64 18.33 -10.40
N ASP A 153 -23.15 19.58 -10.51
CA ASP A 153 -23.89 20.08 -11.68
C ASP A 153 -25.03 19.13 -12.13
N GLY A 154 -25.82 18.63 -11.13
CA GLY A 154 -26.96 17.73 -11.34
C GLY A 154 -26.59 16.25 -11.62
N LYS A 155 -25.31 15.90 -11.50
CA LYS A 155 -24.85 14.52 -11.61
C LYS A 155 -24.54 13.96 -10.23
N GLN A 156 -24.90 12.70 -9.99
CA GLN A 156 -24.47 11.93 -8.83
C GLN A 156 -23.16 11.18 -9.18
N LEU A 157 -22.09 11.48 -8.47
CA LEU A 157 -20.74 10.96 -8.73
C LEU A 157 -20.20 10.29 -7.47
N THR A 158 -19.46 9.20 -7.64
CA THR A 158 -18.66 8.63 -6.56
C THR A 158 -17.44 9.52 -6.30
N ILE A 159 -16.81 9.39 -5.13
CA ILE A 159 -15.61 10.15 -4.79
C ILE A 159 -14.48 9.96 -5.82
N PRO A 160 -14.16 8.73 -6.31
CA PRO A 160 -13.18 8.56 -7.38
C PRO A 160 -13.55 9.27 -8.69
N GLN A 161 -14.83 9.31 -9.07
CA GLN A 161 -15.27 10.00 -10.28
C GLN A 161 -15.10 11.52 -10.23
N LEU A 162 -15.04 12.12 -9.02
CA LEU A 162 -14.73 13.55 -8.87
C LEU A 162 -13.31 13.91 -9.31
N THR A 163 -12.38 12.94 -9.37
CA THR A 163 -10.97 13.19 -9.74
C THR A 163 -10.85 13.88 -11.08
N LEU A 164 -11.62 13.48 -12.09
CA LEU A 164 -11.65 14.14 -13.40
C LEU A 164 -12.02 15.63 -13.31
N TYR A 165 -12.96 15.98 -12.45
CA TYR A 165 -13.40 17.36 -12.24
C TYR A 165 -12.41 18.16 -11.39
N LYS A 166 -11.73 17.51 -10.44
CA LYS A 166 -10.64 18.10 -9.66
C LYS A 166 -9.40 18.40 -10.51
N GLN A 167 -9.22 17.72 -11.63
CA GLN A 167 -8.16 17.96 -12.62
C GLN A 167 -8.59 18.86 -13.78
N SER A 168 -9.77 19.47 -13.72
CA SER A 168 -10.28 20.39 -14.74
C SER A 168 -9.34 21.59 -14.93
N THR A 169 -9.18 22.04 -16.17
CA THR A 169 -8.48 23.31 -16.49
C THR A 169 -9.22 24.54 -15.96
N ASP A 170 -10.55 24.44 -15.73
CA ASP A 170 -11.36 25.49 -15.11
C ASP A 170 -11.20 25.50 -13.58
N PRO A 171 -10.59 26.54 -12.97
CA PRO A 171 -10.42 26.61 -11.51
C PRO A 171 -11.73 26.65 -10.73
N ALA A 172 -12.82 27.16 -11.32
CA ALA A 172 -14.13 27.15 -10.69
C ALA A 172 -14.70 25.73 -10.59
N MET A 173 -14.47 24.91 -11.62
CA MET A 173 -14.85 23.50 -11.62
C MET A 173 -14.04 22.70 -10.60
N ARG A 174 -12.73 22.89 -10.52
CA ARG A 174 -11.89 22.26 -9.50
C ARG A 174 -12.41 22.53 -8.09
N ARG A 175 -12.64 23.81 -7.76
CA ARG A 175 -13.18 24.21 -6.46
C ARG A 175 -14.54 23.55 -6.18
N LYS A 176 -15.48 23.58 -7.14
CA LYS A 176 -16.79 22.92 -7.00
C LYS A 176 -16.68 21.42 -6.72
N ALA A 177 -15.74 20.74 -7.37
CA ALA A 177 -15.54 19.31 -7.15
C ALA A 177 -15.05 19.00 -5.72
N TYR A 178 -14.16 19.83 -5.16
CA TYR A 178 -13.74 19.72 -3.76
C TYR A 178 -14.87 20.09 -2.78
N GLU A 179 -15.69 21.09 -3.10
CA GLU A 179 -16.86 21.45 -2.29
C GLU A 179 -17.93 20.34 -2.30
N ALA A 180 -18.16 19.71 -3.46
CA ALA A 180 -19.10 18.59 -3.57
C ALA A 180 -18.67 17.38 -2.73
N GLU A 181 -17.38 17.04 -2.70
CA GLU A 181 -16.83 16.04 -1.80
C GLU A 181 -17.00 16.44 -0.33
N ALA A 182 -16.66 17.69 0.00
CA ALA A 182 -16.73 18.21 1.36
C ALA A 182 -18.13 18.15 1.96
N ILE A 183 -19.18 18.37 1.16
CA ILE A 183 -20.58 18.30 1.59
C ILE A 183 -20.92 16.91 2.16
N TYR A 184 -20.48 15.85 1.50
CA TYR A 184 -20.72 14.49 1.99
C TYR A 184 -20.05 14.25 3.34
N PHE A 185 -18.75 14.54 3.45
CA PHE A 185 -17.99 14.31 4.68
C PHE A 185 -18.50 15.17 5.85
N ASP A 186 -18.89 16.41 5.60
CA ASP A 186 -19.47 17.28 6.64
C ASP A 186 -20.86 16.81 7.08
N ALA A 187 -21.67 16.25 6.17
CA ALA A 187 -22.97 15.68 6.51
C ALA A 187 -22.86 14.43 7.41
N HIS A 188 -21.80 13.64 7.22
CA HIS A 188 -21.54 12.41 7.97
C HIS A 188 -20.44 12.58 9.04
N ARG A 189 -20.11 13.83 9.39
CA ARG A 189 -19.04 14.15 10.34
C ARG A 189 -19.12 13.36 11.64
N ALA A 190 -20.30 13.31 12.26
CA ALA A 190 -20.50 12.65 13.54
C ALA A 190 -20.22 11.13 13.46
N GLU A 191 -20.58 10.51 12.35
CA GLU A 191 -20.36 9.08 12.12
C GLU A 191 -18.87 8.77 11.96
N PHE A 192 -18.13 9.55 11.14
CA PHE A 192 -16.68 9.40 11.00
C PHE A 192 -15.94 9.62 12.33
N ASP A 193 -16.32 10.67 13.08
CA ASP A 193 -15.73 10.98 14.37
C ASP A 193 -15.97 9.86 15.40
N GLU A 194 -17.19 9.30 15.46
CA GLU A 194 -17.54 8.20 16.36
C GLU A 194 -16.80 6.91 16.03
N ILE A 195 -16.73 6.53 14.75
CA ILE A 195 -15.99 5.34 14.31
C ILE A 195 -14.53 5.45 14.72
N TYR A 196 -13.88 6.58 14.41
CA TYR A 196 -12.47 6.77 14.74
C TYR A 196 -12.20 6.79 16.24
N ASP A 197 -13.05 7.43 17.03
CA ASP A 197 -12.94 7.45 18.49
C ASP A 197 -13.00 6.04 19.09
N LYS A 198 -13.91 5.21 18.60
CA LYS A 198 -14.00 3.79 18.99
C LYS A 198 -12.76 3.01 18.58
N MET A 199 -12.25 3.22 17.36
CA MET A 199 -11.04 2.55 16.87
C MET A 199 -9.82 2.90 17.71
N VAL A 200 -9.59 4.17 18.02
CA VAL A 200 -8.45 4.61 18.85
C VAL A 200 -8.50 3.96 20.23
N LYS A 201 -9.67 3.94 20.87
CA LYS A 201 -9.87 3.31 22.19
C LYS A 201 -9.66 1.81 22.15
N ASN A 202 -10.27 1.13 21.17
CA ASN A 202 -10.16 -0.31 20.98
C ASN A 202 -8.70 -0.73 20.75
N ARG A 203 -7.99 -0.09 19.82
CA ARG A 203 -6.60 -0.38 19.47
C ARG A 203 -5.65 -0.14 20.65
N ASN A 204 -5.84 0.96 21.38
CA ASN A 204 -5.06 1.22 22.59
C ASN A 204 -5.33 0.21 23.72
N GLU A 205 -6.58 -0.29 23.82
CA GLU A 205 -6.89 -1.35 24.79
C GLU A 205 -6.21 -2.67 24.42
N GLN A 206 -6.21 -3.05 23.13
CA GLN A 206 -5.44 -4.21 22.65
C GLN A 206 -3.95 -4.07 23.01
N ALA A 207 -3.37 -2.89 22.74
CA ALA A 207 -1.97 -2.61 23.06
C ALA A 207 -1.67 -2.80 24.55
N ARG A 208 -2.51 -2.23 25.45
CA ARG A 208 -2.35 -2.40 26.90
C ARG A 208 -2.45 -3.83 27.38
N ILE A 209 -3.41 -4.61 26.83
CA ILE A 209 -3.55 -6.03 27.14
C ILE A 209 -2.30 -6.82 26.78
N LEU A 210 -1.66 -6.46 25.64
CA LEU A 210 -0.44 -7.09 25.15
C LEU A 210 0.84 -6.54 25.81
N GLY A 211 0.74 -5.52 26.68
CA GLY A 211 1.84 -4.99 27.48
C GLY A 211 2.59 -3.80 26.87
N TYR A 212 1.99 -3.14 25.87
CA TYR A 212 2.50 -1.93 25.23
C TYR A 212 1.90 -0.67 25.86
N ASN A 213 2.58 0.47 25.73
CA ASN A 213 2.10 1.75 26.28
C ASN A 213 0.89 2.27 25.49
N ASP A 214 0.96 2.20 24.18
CA ASP A 214 -0.10 2.60 23.23
C ASP A 214 -0.02 1.78 21.96
N TYR A 215 -0.98 1.99 21.06
CA TYR A 215 -1.07 1.24 19.82
C TYR A 215 0.07 1.53 18.84
N SER A 216 0.74 2.68 18.94
CA SER A 216 1.86 2.98 18.05
C SER A 216 3.00 1.96 18.21
N GLU A 217 3.27 1.50 19.44
CA GLU A 217 4.25 0.44 19.71
C GLU A 217 3.78 -0.92 19.14
N LEU A 218 2.53 -1.30 19.42
CA LEU A 218 1.96 -2.56 18.92
C LEU A 218 1.90 -2.58 17.39
N SER A 219 1.58 -1.46 16.75
CA SER A 219 1.45 -1.37 15.30
C SER A 219 2.74 -1.72 14.56
N TYR A 220 3.91 -1.31 15.07
CA TYR A 220 5.20 -1.67 14.48
C TYR A 220 5.46 -3.18 14.50
N ILE A 221 4.99 -3.85 15.56
CA ILE A 221 5.05 -5.31 15.66
C ILE A 221 4.07 -5.96 14.67
N ARG A 222 2.83 -5.46 14.59
CA ARG A 222 1.80 -5.95 13.65
C ARG A 222 2.16 -5.73 12.19
N MET A 223 2.78 -4.59 11.88
CA MET A 223 3.33 -4.31 10.55
C MET A 223 4.59 -5.12 10.23
N ASN A 224 5.01 -5.98 11.17
CA ASN A 224 6.18 -6.85 11.03
C ASN A 224 7.46 -6.10 10.65
N ARG A 225 7.67 -4.90 11.21
CA ARG A 225 8.85 -4.06 10.98
C ARG A 225 10.06 -4.63 11.69
N ILE A 226 11.13 -4.88 10.94
CA ILE A 226 12.32 -5.56 11.42
C ILE A 226 13.55 -4.70 11.13
N GLY A 227 14.35 -4.44 12.18
CA GLY A 227 15.60 -3.70 12.07
C GLY A 227 15.47 -2.18 12.17
N TYR A 228 14.28 -1.65 12.32
CA TYR A 228 14.01 -0.23 12.60
C TYR A 228 12.73 -0.07 13.43
N GLY A 229 12.53 1.10 14.01
CA GLY A 229 11.40 1.40 14.87
C GLY A 229 10.92 2.86 14.76
N PRO A 230 10.06 3.29 15.70
CA PRO A 230 9.50 4.65 15.69
C PRO A 230 10.54 5.78 15.70
N ALA A 231 11.72 5.55 16.30
CA ALA A 231 12.78 6.55 16.37
C ALA A 231 13.43 6.80 15.01
N GLU A 232 13.71 5.74 14.24
CA GLU A 232 14.26 5.80 12.88
C GLU A 232 13.26 6.47 11.93
N VAL A 233 11.98 6.12 12.03
CA VAL A 233 10.91 6.74 11.23
C VAL A 233 10.73 8.22 11.60
N ALA A 234 10.81 8.58 12.87
CA ALA A 234 10.77 9.98 13.29
C ALA A 234 11.96 10.78 12.74
N ALA A 235 13.17 10.20 12.72
CA ALA A 235 14.34 10.82 12.10
C ALA A 235 14.15 11.00 10.58
N PHE A 236 13.59 9.99 9.90
CA PHE A 236 13.24 10.09 8.48
C PHE A 236 12.23 11.21 8.21
N ARG A 237 11.13 11.29 8.99
CA ARG A 237 10.15 12.39 8.87
C ARG A 237 10.81 13.77 9.04
N GLN A 238 11.75 13.89 9.97
CA GLN A 238 12.49 15.14 10.18
C GLN A 238 13.38 15.48 8.98
N GLU A 239 14.10 14.51 8.40
CA GLU A 239 14.87 14.73 7.17
C GLU A 239 13.98 15.15 6.00
N VAL A 240 12.78 14.57 5.86
CA VAL A 240 11.81 15.00 4.83
C VAL A 240 11.46 16.48 5.00
N VAL A 241 11.16 16.93 6.22
CA VAL A 241 10.87 18.34 6.49
C VAL A 241 12.06 19.25 6.15
N GLU A 242 13.27 18.84 6.52
CA GLU A 242 14.47 19.67 6.38
C GLU A 242 15.07 19.68 4.97
N GLN A 243 15.03 18.54 4.28
CA GLN A 243 15.74 18.36 3.01
C GLN A 243 14.80 18.28 1.80
N VAL A 244 13.61 17.66 1.95
CA VAL A 244 12.69 17.41 0.82
C VAL A 244 11.71 18.57 0.63
N VAL A 245 11.05 19.01 1.70
CA VAL A 245 10.06 20.11 1.64
C VAL A 245 10.59 21.36 0.94
N PRO A 246 11.81 21.87 1.20
CA PRO A 246 12.33 23.04 0.47
C PRO A 246 12.54 22.79 -1.03
N MET A 247 12.88 21.56 -1.44
CA MET A 247 13.05 21.20 -2.85
C MET A 247 11.70 21.08 -3.55
N ILE A 248 10.67 20.53 -2.87
CA ILE A 248 9.30 20.50 -3.38
C ILE A 248 8.76 21.91 -3.61
N GLN A 249 9.04 22.86 -2.71
CA GLN A 249 8.61 24.24 -2.91
C GLN A 249 9.20 24.86 -4.19
N LYS A 250 10.43 24.48 -4.57
CA LYS A 250 11.03 24.91 -5.86
C LYS A 250 10.32 24.24 -7.05
N ALA A 251 10.05 22.93 -6.97
CA ALA A 251 9.31 22.21 -8.01
C ALA A 251 7.90 22.80 -8.20
N LEU A 252 7.18 23.07 -7.11
CA LEU A 252 5.86 23.71 -7.15
C LEU A 252 5.90 25.14 -7.73
N ALA A 253 6.96 25.90 -7.51
CA ALA A 253 7.13 27.21 -8.14
C ALA A 253 7.25 27.07 -9.67
N LEU A 254 7.93 26.03 -10.17
CA LEU A 254 8.00 25.72 -11.61
C LEU A 254 6.62 25.27 -12.15
N ARG A 255 5.91 24.40 -11.43
CA ARG A 255 4.53 23.97 -11.76
C ARG A 255 3.58 25.18 -11.84
N ASN A 256 3.64 26.09 -10.87
CA ASN A 256 2.81 27.29 -10.86
C ASN A 256 3.09 28.21 -12.06
N LYS A 257 4.36 28.34 -12.44
CA LYS A 257 4.75 29.10 -13.66
C LYS A 257 4.20 28.40 -14.92
N ARG A 258 4.29 27.06 -15.00
CA ARG A 258 3.82 26.27 -16.15
C ARG A 258 2.30 26.31 -16.28
N THR A 259 1.57 26.26 -15.16
CA THR A 259 0.09 26.35 -15.15
C THR A 259 -0.43 27.77 -15.27
N GLY A 260 0.40 28.79 -15.07
CA GLY A 260 -0.01 30.19 -15.02
C GLY A 260 -0.79 30.58 -13.75
N ILE A 261 -0.76 29.76 -12.70
CA ILE A 261 -1.47 29.99 -11.44
C ILE A 261 -0.53 30.71 -10.45
N GLU A 262 -0.69 32.04 -10.31
CA GLU A 262 0.19 32.86 -9.45
C GLU A 262 -0.02 32.58 -7.94
N ASN A 263 -1.25 32.35 -7.51
CA ASN A 263 -1.63 32.14 -6.11
C ASN A 263 -2.44 30.86 -5.96
N PRO A 264 -1.81 29.67 -6.04
CA PRO A 264 -2.52 28.40 -5.99
C PRO A 264 -3.20 28.23 -4.64
N MET A 265 -4.42 27.70 -4.71
CA MET A 265 -5.19 27.23 -3.58
C MET A 265 -5.12 25.70 -3.51
N PHE A 266 -5.57 25.10 -2.42
CA PHE A 266 -5.56 23.65 -2.25
C PHE A 266 -6.22 22.90 -3.42
N TRP A 267 -7.31 23.43 -3.96
CA TRP A 267 -8.00 22.84 -5.12
C TRP A 267 -7.24 22.95 -6.45
N ASP A 268 -6.14 23.69 -6.49
CA ASP A 268 -5.26 23.78 -7.67
C ASP A 268 -4.12 22.75 -7.62
N SER A 269 -4.00 21.96 -6.53
CA SER A 269 -2.89 21.03 -6.34
C SER A 269 -2.91 19.83 -7.32
N THR A 270 -4.05 19.54 -7.93
CA THR A 270 -4.26 18.41 -8.83
C THR A 270 -4.10 18.74 -10.31
N ILE A 271 -3.85 20.00 -10.67
CA ILE A 271 -3.56 20.41 -12.05
C ILE A 271 -2.08 20.73 -12.23
N SER A 272 -1.45 20.14 -13.23
CA SER A 272 0.00 20.29 -13.47
C SER A 272 0.33 20.99 -14.79
N PHE A 273 -0.62 21.09 -15.73
CA PHE A 273 -0.43 21.76 -17.02
C PHE A 273 -1.61 22.66 -17.34
N ALA A 274 -1.33 23.80 -18.00
CA ALA A 274 -2.35 24.80 -18.31
C ALA A 274 -3.44 24.26 -19.27
N ASP A 275 -3.09 23.36 -20.16
CA ASP A 275 -3.96 22.73 -21.14
C ASP A 275 -4.57 21.39 -20.67
N GLY A 276 -4.25 20.96 -19.43
CA GLY A 276 -4.73 19.72 -18.82
C GLY A 276 -3.63 18.71 -18.55
N ASN A 277 -3.86 17.84 -17.57
CA ASN A 277 -2.94 16.75 -17.26
C ASN A 277 -2.92 15.70 -18.39
N PRO A 278 -1.81 14.99 -18.59
CA PRO A 278 -1.72 13.91 -19.56
C PRO A 278 -2.72 12.78 -19.18
N VAL A 279 -3.26 12.16 -20.20
CA VAL A 279 -4.15 10.99 -20.06
C VAL A 279 -3.68 9.87 -20.98
N PRO A 280 -3.92 8.60 -20.64
CA PRO A 280 -3.57 7.49 -21.52
C PRO A 280 -4.46 7.51 -22.77
N HIS A 281 -3.85 7.20 -23.93
CA HIS A 281 -4.51 7.17 -25.24
C HIS A 281 -4.77 5.74 -25.68
N GLY A 282 -6.02 5.37 -25.80
CA GLY A 282 -6.44 4.07 -26.32
C GLY A 282 -7.61 3.46 -25.56
N SER A 283 -8.15 2.40 -26.10
CA SER A 283 -9.10 1.52 -25.42
C SER A 283 -8.39 0.65 -24.38
N TYR A 284 -9.18 0.01 -23.51
CA TYR A 284 -8.66 -1.00 -22.58
C TYR A 284 -7.75 -2.03 -23.26
N ASP A 285 -8.21 -2.60 -24.39
CA ASP A 285 -7.44 -3.62 -25.11
C ASP A 285 -6.13 -3.07 -25.68
N GLU A 286 -6.11 -1.81 -26.15
CA GLU A 286 -4.90 -1.15 -26.65
C GLU A 286 -3.91 -0.86 -25.53
N LEU A 287 -4.38 -0.43 -24.35
CA LEU A 287 -3.54 -0.20 -23.16
C LEU A 287 -2.95 -1.53 -22.66
N MET A 288 -3.76 -2.59 -22.57
CA MET A 288 -3.28 -3.92 -22.16
C MET A 288 -2.31 -4.54 -23.18
N ALA A 289 -2.50 -4.30 -24.48
CA ALA A 289 -1.53 -4.68 -25.52
C ALA A 289 -0.22 -3.88 -25.39
N GLY A 290 -0.32 -2.59 -25.04
CA GLY A 290 0.84 -1.74 -24.70
C GLY A 290 1.62 -2.29 -23.51
N ALA A 291 0.93 -2.67 -22.43
CA ALA A 291 1.52 -3.31 -21.26
C ALA A 291 2.23 -4.63 -21.62
N ARG A 292 1.57 -5.49 -22.39
CA ARG A 292 2.17 -6.75 -22.86
C ARG A 292 3.48 -6.49 -23.61
N LYS A 293 3.46 -5.53 -24.55
CA LYS A 293 4.66 -5.14 -25.30
C LYS A 293 5.76 -4.62 -24.39
N MET A 294 5.43 -3.72 -23.46
CA MET A 294 6.36 -3.15 -22.49
C MET A 294 7.09 -4.23 -21.69
N TYR A 295 6.35 -5.14 -21.07
CA TYR A 295 6.92 -6.21 -20.25
C TYR A 295 7.67 -7.26 -21.08
N HIS A 296 7.30 -7.49 -22.34
CA HIS A 296 8.08 -8.33 -23.26
C HIS A 296 9.44 -7.73 -23.62
N GLU A 297 9.53 -6.41 -23.74
CA GLU A 297 10.77 -5.72 -24.10
C GLU A 297 11.64 -5.45 -22.86
N LEU A 298 11.08 -5.45 -21.65
CA LEU A 298 11.78 -5.19 -20.41
C LEU A 298 12.71 -6.37 -20.00
N SER A 299 12.18 -7.59 -19.94
CA SER A 299 12.99 -8.79 -19.69
C SER A 299 12.24 -10.08 -20.04
N PRO A 300 12.95 -11.23 -20.16
CA PRO A 300 12.33 -12.53 -20.38
C PRO A 300 11.36 -12.91 -19.23
N GLU A 301 11.72 -12.60 -17.99
CA GLU A 301 10.91 -12.93 -16.80
C GLU A 301 9.59 -12.14 -16.82
N THR A 302 9.65 -10.86 -17.16
CA THR A 302 8.45 -10.03 -17.26
C THR A 302 7.59 -10.39 -18.47
N ALA A 303 8.18 -10.88 -19.55
CA ALA A 303 7.45 -11.40 -20.71
C ALA A 303 6.60 -12.63 -20.33
N GLU A 304 7.22 -13.62 -19.65
CA GLU A 304 6.51 -14.80 -19.15
C GLU A 304 5.40 -14.41 -18.16
N PHE A 305 5.71 -13.52 -17.24
CA PHE A 305 4.77 -13.02 -16.24
C PHE A 305 3.52 -12.37 -16.86
N ILE A 306 3.70 -11.38 -17.76
CA ILE A 306 2.55 -10.65 -18.32
C ILE A 306 1.69 -11.54 -19.23
N ASP A 307 2.31 -12.46 -19.99
CA ASP A 307 1.58 -13.44 -20.77
C ASP A 307 0.73 -14.34 -19.88
N PHE A 308 1.31 -14.84 -18.78
CA PHE A 308 0.58 -15.65 -17.82
C PHE A 308 -0.61 -14.89 -17.24
N MET A 309 -0.42 -13.64 -16.81
CA MET A 309 -1.45 -12.81 -16.19
C MET A 309 -2.62 -12.55 -17.14
N GLN A 310 -2.33 -12.13 -18.39
CA GLN A 310 -3.37 -11.80 -19.37
C GLN A 310 -4.08 -13.05 -19.87
N ASP A 311 -3.36 -14.13 -20.18
CA ASP A 311 -3.93 -15.35 -20.75
C ASP A 311 -4.79 -16.11 -19.71
N ASN A 312 -4.59 -15.87 -18.41
CA ASN A 312 -5.32 -16.51 -17.31
C ASN A 312 -6.35 -15.60 -16.61
N GLU A 313 -6.69 -14.44 -17.16
CA GLU A 313 -7.73 -13.55 -16.63
C GLU A 313 -7.39 -12.99 -15.23
N MET A 314 -6.10 -12.73 -14.93
CA MET A 314 -5.64 -12.27 -13.62
C MET A 314 -5.74 -10.74 -13.43
N PHE A 315 -6.63 -10.08 -14.17
CA PHE A 315 -6.87 -8.64 -14.08
C PHE A 315 -8.37 -8.34 -13.98
N ASP A 316 -8.74 -7.49 -13.04
CA ASP A 316 -10.02 -6.79 -13.00
C ASP A 316 -9.78 -5.30 -12.72
N VAL A 317 -9.52 -4.53 -13.77
CA VAL A 317 -9.08 -3.13 -13.62
C VAL A 317 -10.16 -2.09 -14.00
N LEU A 318 -11.27 -2.49 -14.64
CA LEU A 318 -12.30 -1.55 -15.06
C LEU A 318 -13.25 -1.19 -13.92
N SER A 319 -13.51 0.09 -13.75
CA SER A 319 -14.48 0.59 -12.77
C SER A 319 -15.92 0.26 -13.19
N ARG A 320 -16.76 -0.13 -12.22
CA ARG A 320 -18.19 -0.39 -12.43
C ARG A 320 -18.99 -0.19 -11.13
N PRO A 321 -20.32 0.04 -11.22
CA PRO A 321 -21.16 0.14 -10.02
C PRO A 321 -21.11 -1.14 -9.16
N GLY A 322 -20.97 -0.97 -7.86
CA GLY A 322 -20.88 -2.07 -6.90
C GLY A 322 -19.46 -2.59 -6.64
N LYS A 323 -18.51 -2.23 -7.49
CA LYS A 323 -17.10 -2.56 -7.29
C LYS A 323 -16.49 -1.69 -6.18
N MET A 324 -15.71 -2.28 -5.28
CA MET A 324 -15.00 -1.55 -4.22
C MET A 324 -14.00 -0.55 -4.82
N SER A 325 -13.79 0.59 -4.15
CA SER A 325 -12.78 1.57 -4.54
C SER A 325 -11.37 1.11 -4.20
N GLY A 326 -10.38 1.65 -4.91
CA GLY A 326 -8.97 1.36 -4.70
C GLY A 326 -8.39 0.40 -5.74
N GLY A 327 -7.16 0.00 -5.53
CA GLY A 327 -6.42 -1.01 -6.27
C GLY A 327 -5.63 -1.87 -5.29
N TYR A 328 -5.34 -3.10 -5.66
CA TYR A 328 -4.50 -4.02 -4.92
C TYR A 328 -4.03 -5.18 -5.79
N GLU A 329 -2.95 -5.79 -5.38
CA GLU A 329 -2.55 -7.13 -5.80
C GLU A 329 -2.82 -8.13 -4.66
N GLU A 330 -3.25 -9.34 -5.00
CA GLU A 330 -3.49 -10.42 -4.06
C GLU A 330 -2.97 -11.74 -4.59
N MET A 331 -2.13 -12.43 -3.82
CA MET A 331 -1.63 -13.75 -4.17
C MET A 331 -2.65 -14.84 -3.88
N LEU A 332 -2.78 -15.78 -4.80
CA LEU A 332 -3.57 -17.01 -4.67
C LEU A 332 -2.61 -18.21 -4.47
N PRO A 333 -2.25 -18.57 -3.23
CA PRO A 333 -1.14 -19.48 -2.93
C PRO A 333 -1.25 -20.86 -3.57
N ASP A 334 -2.42 -21.51 -3.53
CA ASP A 334 -2.64 -22.84 -4.14
C ASP A 334 -2.39 -22.83 -5.65
N TYR A 335 -2.67 -21.70 -6.30
CA TYR A 335 -2.50 -21.50 -7.73
C TYR A 335 -1.14 -20.86 -8.08
N LYS A 336 -0.38 -20.40 -7.09
CA LYS A 336 0.89 -19.68 -7.26
C LYS A 336 0.76 -18.51 -8.22
N THR A 337 -0.32 -17.76 -8.11
CA THR A 337 -0.64 -16.68 -9.05
C THR A 337 -1.12 -15.43 -8.33
N PRO A 338 -0.64 -14.26 -8.74
CA PRO A 338 -1.19 -12.98 -8.32
C PRO A 338 -2.49 -12.67 -9.09
N PHE A 339 -3.34 -11.83 -8.50
CA PHE A 339 -4.50 -11.21 -9.11
C PHE A 339 -4.45 -9.70 -8.91
N ILE A 340 -4.67 -8.92 -9.97
CA ILE A 340 -4.65 -7.46 -9.93
C ILE A 340 -6.06 -6.91 -10.03
N PHE A 341 -6.45 -6.12 -9.03
CA PHE A 341 -7.69 -5.38 -8.96
C PHE A 341 -7.41 -3.88 -9.04
N ALA A 342 -8.20 -3.14 -9.82
CA ALA A 342 -8.09 -1.67 -9.91
C ALA A 342 -9.43 -1.03 -10.31
N ASN A 343 -9.46 0.30 -10.44
CA ASN A 343 -10.64 1.07 -10.83
C ASN A 343 -10.25 2.17 -11.83
N TRP A 344 -9.89 1.78 -13.05
CA TRP A 344 -9.50 2.70 -14.11
C TRP A 344 -10.59 3.73 -14.39
N ASN A 345 -10.18 4.97 -14.53
CA ASN A 345 -11.06 6.14 -14.65
C ASN A 345 -10.70 7.10 -15.79
N GLY A 346 -9.69 6.75 -16.62
CA GLY A 346 -9.24 7.55 -17.76
C GLY A 346 -8.21 8.64 -17.41
N THR A 347 -7.63 8.61 -16.22
CA THR A 347 -6.53 9.51 -15.82
C THR A 347 -5.17 8.83 -15.96
N ALA A 348 -4.08 9.59 -15.83
CA ALA A 348 -2.72 9.05 -15.78
C ALA A 348 -2.56 7.94 -14.74
N GLY A 349 -3.27 8.06 -13.62
CA GLY A 349 -3.29 7.05 -12.56
C GLY A 349 -3.67 5.64 -12.99
N ASP A 350 -4.33 5.44 -14.13
CA ASP A 350 -4.61 4.10 -14.64
C ASP A 350 -3.33 3.35 -15.02
N VAL A 351 -2.34 4.08 -15.57
CA VAL A 351 -1.03 3.51 -15.93
C VAL A 351 -0.15 3.37 -14.70
N ASP A 352 -0.20 4.35 -13.78
CA ASP A 352 0.51 4.29 -12.50
C ASP A 352 0.10 3.02 -11.73
N VAL A 353 -1.21 2.80 -11.54
CA VAL A 353 -1.74 1.61 -10.85
C VAL A 353 -1.40 0.32 -11.60
N LEU A 354 -1.46 0.31 -12.94
CA LEU A 354 -1.10 -0.88 -13.72
C LEU A 354 0.35 -1.30 -13.45
N THR A 355 1.29 -0.36 -13.49
CA THR A 355 2.71 -0.66 -13.28
C THR A 355 3.04 -0.92 -11.81
N HIS A 356 2.37 -0.23 -10.90
CA HIS A 356 2.44 -0.43 -9.46
C HIS A 356 2.04 -1.86 -9.07
N GLU A 357 0.81 -2.25 -9.36
CA GLU A 357 0.30 -3.58 -9.00
C GLU A 357 1.07 -4.70 -9.73
N ALA A 358 1.54 -4.44 -10.96
CA ALA A 358 2.40 -5.39 -11.66
C ALA A 358 3.79 -5.55 -10.99
N GLY A 359 4.27 -4.56 -10.26
CA GLY A 359 5.48 -4.66 -9.44
C GLY A 359 5.32 -5.67 -8.30
N HIS A 360 4.22 -5.57 -7.54
CA HIS A 360 3.84 -6.55 -6.52
C HIS A 360 3.64 -7.94 -7.13
N ALA A 361 2.82 -8.00 -8.18
CA ALA A 361 2.48 -9.24 -8.86
C ALA A 361 3.71 -9.97 -9.42
N LEU A 362 4.69 -9.25 -9.97
CA LEU A 362 5.92 -9.86 -10.46
C LEU A 362 6.73 -10.46 -9.30
N GLU A 363 6.84 -9.75 -8.18
CA GLU A 363 7.54 -10.26 -6.99
C GLU A 363 6.90 -11.56 -6.50
N GLY A 364 5.58 -11.56 -6.22
CA GLY A 364 4.86 -12.74 -5.77
C GLY A 364 4.90 -13.89 -6.78
N TYR A 365 4.78 -13.59 -8.09
CA TYR A 365 4.89 -14.56 -9.16
C TYR A 365 6.24 -15.29 -9.17
N LEU A 366 7.33 -14.55 -9.01
CA LEU A 366 8.69 -15.08 -8.99
C LEU A 366 8.98 -15.80 -7.67
N ALA A 367 8.55 -15.25 -6.53
CA ALA A 367 8.72 -15.86 -5.21
C ALA A 367 8.06 -17.23 -5.13
N ALA A 368 6.80 -17.35 -5.58
CA ALA A 368 6.03 -18.60 -5.58
C ALA A 368 6.60 -19.68 -6.52
N ARG A 369 7.44 -19.27 -7.51
CA ARG A 369 8.11 -20.17 -8.48
C ARG A 369 9.60 -20.32 -8.24
N SER A 370 10.08 -19.72 -7.16
CA SER A 370 11.52 -19.75 -6.82
C SER A 370 12.02 -21.18 -6.66
N PRO A 371 13.19 -21.52 -7.25
CA PRO A 371 13.83 -22.83 -7.05
C PRO A 371 14.23 -23.08 -5.59
N LYS A 372 14.24 -22.05 -4.75
CA LYS A 372 14.47 -22.16 -3.29
C LYS A 372 13.28 -22.78 -2.56
N ASN A 373 12.12 -22.92 -3.23
CA ASN A 373 10.88 -23.42 -2.65
C ASN A 373 10.53 -22.66 -1.36
N ILE A 374 10.37 -21.34 -1.52
CA ILE A 374 10.06 -20.40 -0.42
C ILE A 374 8.66 -20.67 0.10
N PRO A 375 8.45 -20.91 1.41
CA PRO A 375 7.13 -21.03 2.02
C PRO A 375 6.27 -19.78 1.78
N GLU A 376 4.96 -19.97 1.70
CA GLU A 376 4.00 -18.93 1.32
C GLU A 376 4.10 -17.70 2.23
N ASP A 377 4.13 -17.87 3.55
CA ASP A 377 4.14 -16.80 4.54
C ASP A 377 5.39 -15.90 4.53
N ILE A 378 6.45 -16.32 3.83
CA ILE A 378 7.67 -15.53 3.63
C ILE A 378 7.94 -15.19 2.16
N GLN A 379 6.99 -15.43 1.25
CA GLN A 379 7.09 -14.93 -0.12
C GLN A 379 7.00 -13.41 -0.15
N CYS A 380 6.04 -12.81 0.56
CA CYS A 380 5.93 -11.36 0.68
C CYS A 380 7.03 -10.79 1.62
N PRO A 381 7.79 -9.78 1.18
CA PRO A 381 8.94 -9.27 1.93
C PRO A 381 8.57 -8.32 3.10
N GLY A 382 7.29 -8.10 3.38
CA GLY A 382 6.78 -7.06 4.29
C GLY A 382 6.31 -5.84 3.52
N MET A 383 5.36 -5.10 4.08
CA MET A 383 4.63 -4.06 3.35
C MET A 383 5.56 -2.96 2.80
N GLU A 384 6.48 -2.45 3.62
CA GLU A 384 7.44 -1.41 3.21
C GLU A 384 8.40 -1.88 2.10
N SER A 385 8.66 -3.17 2.07
CA SER A 385 9.53 -3.78 1.04
C SER A 385 8.74 -4.13 -0.20
N ALA A 386 7.48 -4.56 -0.05
CA ALA A 386 6.57 -4.80 -1.16
C ALA A 386 6.38 -3.52 -1.99
N GLU A 387 6.25 -2.37 -1.32
CA GLU A 387 6.13 -1.07 -1.99
C GLU A 387 7.42 -0.63 -2.71
N ILE A 388 8.59 -1.18 -2.37
CA ILE A 388 9.78 -0.96 -3.21
C ILE A 388 9.56 -1.56 -4.60
N HIS A 389 8.95 -2.76 -4.66
CA HIS A 389 8.72 -3.45 -5.93
C HIS A 389 7.73 -2.68 -6.80
N SER A 390 6.61 -2.26 -6.24
CA SER A 390 5.56 -1.52 -6.95
C SER A 390 6.04 -0.16 -7.44
N MET A 391 6.50 0.70 -6.53
CA MET A 391 6.88 2.08 -6.84
C MET A 391 8.14 2.18 -7.71
N SER A 392 9.07 1.21 -7.61
CA SER A 392 10.23 1.17 -8.51
C SER A 392 9.85 0.73 -9.91
N MET A 393 8.87 -0.17 -10.07
CA MET A 393 8.39 -0.63 -11.37
C MET A 393 7.81 0.54 -12.19
N GLU A 394 7.09 1.46 -11.54
CA GLU A 394 6.57 2.66 -12.19
C GLU A 394 7.69 3.44 -12.90
N PHE A 395 8.85 3.64 -12.27
CA PHE A 395 9.99 4.34 -12.87
C PHE A 395 10.79 3.48 -13.85
N LEU A 396 10.92 2.18 -13.59
CA LEU A 396 11.67 1.27 -14.45
C LEU A 396 10.98 0.99 -15.78
N THR A 397 9.68 1.25 -15.88
CA THR A 397 8.90 1.16 -17.12
C THR A 397 8.92 2.45 -17.96
N ALA A 398 9.58 3.50 -17.50
CA ALA A 398 9.62 4.82 -18.19
C ALA A 398 9.99 4.75 -19.69
N PRO A 399 10.95 3.93 -20.17
CA PRO A 399 11.25 3.86 -21.60
C PRO A 399 10.05 3.50 -22.50
N TRP A 400 8.99 2.95 -21.93
CA TRP A 400 7.78 2.50 -22.66
C TRP A 400 6.53 3.35 -22.41
N HIS A 401 6.61 4.41 -21.62
CA HIS A 401 5.45 5.29 -21.35
C HIS A 401 4.85 5.86 -22.63
N HIS A 402 5.66 6.03 -23.68
CA HIS A 402 5.19 6.43 -25.03
C HIS A 402 4.14 5.50 -25.64
N LEU A 403 4.04 4.24 -25.20
CA LEU A 403 3.02 3.29 -25.62
C LEU A 403 1.63 3.71 -25.13
N PHE A 404 1.57 4.39 -24.00
CA PHE A 404 0.34 4.82 -23.34
C PHE A 404 0.02 6.29 -23.60
N PHE A 405 1.01 7.19 -23.49
CA PHE A 405 0.79 8.64 -23.50
C PHE A 405 1.11 9.32 -24.82
N LYS A 406 1.68 8.61 -25.82
CA LYS A 406 1.97 9.12 -27.15
C LYS A 406 2.74 10.45 -27.10
N GLU A 407 2.14 11.55 -27.63
CA GLU A 407 2.67 12.91 -27.62
C GLU A 407 2.77 13.53 -26.22
N ASP A 408 2.01 13.07 -25.25
CA ASP A 408 2.00 13.56 -23.87
C ASP A 408 2.99 12.82 -22.95
N THR A 409 3.88 11.97 -23.49
CA THR A 409 4.84 11.18 -22.71
C THR A 409 5.70 12.04 -21.79
N ASP A 410 6.29 13.11 -22.32
CA ASP A 410 7.15 14.00 -21.52
C ASP A 410 6.37 14.72 -20.40
N LYS A 411 5.09 15.05 -20.64
CA LYS A 411 4.20 15.60 -19.61
C LYS A 411 3.94 14.58 -18.51
N TYR A 412 3.69 13.34 -18.90
CA TYR A 412 3.44 12.26 -17.93
C TYR A 412 4.69 11.97 -17.07
N GLU A 413 5.85 11.86 -17.68
CA GLU A 413 7.10 11.60 -16.93
C GLU A 413 7.40 12.73 -15.93
N LEU A 414 7.18 14.00 -16.32
CA LEU A 414 7.32 15.11 -15.41
C LEU A 414 6.27 15.08 -14.29
N LEU A 415 5.00 14.81 -14.60
CA LEU A 415 3.92 14.68 -13.63
C LEU A 415 4.22 13.59 -12.61
N HIS A 416 4.57 12.40 -13.07
CA HIS A 416 4.85 11.25 -12.23
C HIS A 416 6.04 11.49 -11.28
N ALA A 417 7.13 12.06 -11.78
CA ALA A 417 8.29 12.41 -10.95
C ALA A 417 7.96 13.52 -9.92
N GLU A 418 7.20 14.56 -10.31
CA GLU A 418 6.73 15.59 -9.40
C GLU A 418 5.82 15.04 -8.31
N ASP A 419 4.81 14.23 -8.68
CA ASP A 419 3.81 13.74 -7.75
C ASP A 419 4.39 12.72 -6.78
N SER A 420 5.27 11.81 -7.23
CA SER A 420 6.02 10.90 -6.35
C SER A 420 6.89 11.64 -5.34
N PHE A 421 7.51 12.77 -5.77
CA PHE A 421 8.33 13.59 -4.88
C PHE A 421 7.50 14.39 -3.88
N ILE A 422 6.39 14.99 -4.32
CA ILE A 422 5.44 15.78 -3.50
C ILE A 422 4.70 14.89 -2.50
N PHE A 423 4.57 13.60 -2.77
CA PHE A 423 3.92 12.62 -1.89
C PHE A 423 4.64 12.45 -0.54
N LEU A 424 5.97 12.49 -0.50
CA LEU A 424 6.77 12.22 0.70
C LEU A 424 6.35 13.00 1.95
N PRO A 425 6.17 14.32 1.93
CA PRO A 425 5.70 15.06 3.10
C PRO A 425 4.29 14.67 3.54
N TYR A 426 3.39 14.33 2.59
CA TYR A 426 2.04 13.93 2.92
C TYR A 426 2.00 12.61 3.69
N GLY A 427 2.73 11.60 3.21
CA GLY A 427 2.79 10.31 3.90
C GLY A 427 3.44 10.43 5.29
N CYS A 428 4.49 11.23 5.41
CA CYS A 428 5.09 11.55 6.72
C CYS A 428 4.10 12.26 7.67
N MET A 429 3.27 13.15 7.16
CA MET A 429 2.24 13.84 7.91
C MET A 429 1.16 12.87 8.43
N VAL A 430 0.72 11.95 7.59
CA VAL A 430 -0.25 10.90 7.96
C VAL A 430 0.30 10.02 9.08
N ASP A 431 1.56 9.65 9.01
CA ASP A 431 2.21 8.85 10.05
C ASP A 431 2.35 9.61 11.38
N GLU A 432 2.85 10.85 11.36
CA GLU A 432 2.98 11.66 12.57
C GLU A 432 1.61 11.93 13.23
N PHE A 433 0.57 12.16 12.43
CA PHE A 433 -0.79 12.31 12.92
C PHE A 433 -1.22 11.08 13.73
N GLN A 434 -1.01 9.88 13.21
CA GLN A 434 -1.41 8.65 13.90
C GLN A 434 -0.64 8.46 15.22
N HIS A 435 0.66 8.74 15.27
CA HIS A 435 1.43 8.73 16.53
C HIS A 435 0.78 9.63 17.58
N ILE A 436 0.40 10.86 17.21
CA ILE A 436 -0.24 11.81 18.14
C ILE A 436 -1.60 11.28 18.60
N MET A 437 -2.40 10.70 17.71
CA MET A 437 -3.74 10.20 18.05
C MET A 437 -3.70 9.05 19.05
N TYR A 438 -2.78 8.09 18.91
CA TYR A 438 -2.67 6.97 19.82
C TYR A 438 -1.98 7.32 21.13
N GLN A 439 -1.04 8.27 21.14
CA GLN A 439 -0.41 8.81 22.34
C GLN A 439 -1.33 9.74 23.14
N GLN A 440 -2.31 10.36 22.49
CA GLN A 440 -3.28 11.27 23.09
C GLN A 440 -4.73 10.84 22.75
N PRO A 441 -5.18 9.67 23.25
CA PRO A 441 -6.44 9.06 22.81
C PRO A 441 -7.71 9.84 23.18
N ASP A 442 -7.60 10.78 24.12
CA ASP A 442 -8.72 11.57 24.63
C ASP A 442 -8.96 12.89 23.86
N LEU A 443 -8.19 13.16 22.80
CA LEU A 443 -8.41 14.32 21.94
C LEU A 443 -9.83 14.31 21.35
N THR A 444 -10.51 15.44 21.49
CA THR A 444 -11.80 15.66 20.84
C THR A 444 -11.65 15.74 19.31
N PRO A 445 -12.73 15.53 18.53
CA PRO A 445 -12.69 15.68 17.08
C PRO A 445 -12.11 17.03 16.61
N ASP A 446 -12.47 18.13 17.27
CA ASP A 446 -11.95 19.46 16.90
C ASP A 446 -10.46 19.62 17.23
N GLU A 447 -9.97 19.03 18.31
CA GLU A 447 -8.54 18.99 18.62
C GLU A 447 -7.76 18.12 17.63
N ARG A 448 -8.29 16.98 17.19
CA ARG A 448 -7.71 16.14 16.12
C ARG A 448 -7.60 16.94 14.82
N ASN A 449 -8.63 17.69 14.44
CA ASN A 449 -8.60 18.56 13.27
C ASN A 449 -7.55 19.69 13.40
N ALA A 450 -7.39 20.25 14.60
CA ALA A 450 -6.37 21.26 14.86
C ALA A 450 -4.95 20.67 14.72
N VAL A 451 -4.72 19.46 15.24
CA VAL A 451 -3.44 18.74 15.04
C VAL A 451 -3.16 18.56 13.56
N TRP A 452 -4.15 18.13 12.77
CA TRP A 452 -3.97 17.96 11.32
C TRP A 452 -3.55 19.26 10.63
N LEU A 453 -4.17 20.40 10.97
CA LEU A 453 -3.80 21.70 10.40
C LEU A 453 -2.39 22.16 10.79
N GLU A 454 -1.93 21.87 12.01
CA GLU A 454 -0.55 22.16 12.40
C GLU A 454 0.45 21.28 11.62
N LEU A 455 0.12 20.02 11.40
CA LEU A 455 0.95 19.14 10.57
C LEU A 455 0.94 19.56 9.09
N GLU A 456 -0.18 20.06 8.56
CA GLU A 456 -0.22 20.67 7.22
C GLU A 456 0.79 21.83 7.10
N LYS A 457 0.86 22.71 8.09
CA LYS A 457 1.83 23.82 8.09
C LYS A 457 3.28 23.34 8.13
N LYS A 458 3.54 22.22 8.83
CA LYS A 458 4.87 21.62 8.97
C LYS A 458 5.32 20.94 7.67
N TYR A 459 4.46 20.10 7.10
CA TYR A 459 4.82 19.22 6.00
C TYR A 459 4.47 19.78 4.61
N ARG A 460 3.36 20.54 4.50
CA ARG A 460 2.84 21.08 3.24
C ARG A 460 2.53 22.58 3.34
N PRO A 461 3.53 23.41 3.68
CA PRO A 461 3.32 24.84 3.96
C PRO A 461 2.79 25.65 2.76
N TRP A 462 2.74 25.07 1.57
CA TRP A 462 2.15 25.66 0.36
C TRP A 462 0.64 25.53 0.28
N ASN A 463 0.01 24.62 1.05
CA ASN A 463 -1.44 24.41 1.02
C ASN A 463 -2.19 25.60 1.62
N LYS A 464 -3.11 26.16 0.83
CA LYS A 464 -4.00 27.25 1.24
C LYS A 464 -5.44 26.81 1.05
N PHE A 465 -6.13 26.52 2.13
CA PHE A 465 -7.51 26.02 2.07
C PHE A 465 -8.55 27.12 1.89
N GLY A 466 -8.24 28.39 2.28
CA GLY A 466 -9.21 29.49 2.25
C GLY A 466 -10.45 29.17 3.08
N ASP A 467 -11.61 29.34 2.47
CA ASP A 467 -12.93 29.05 3.05
C ASP A 467 -13.48 27.67 2.63
N LEU A 468 -12.63 26.79 2.09
CA LEU A 468 -13.05 25.45 1.66
C LEU A 468 -13.55 24.65 2.89
N PRO A 469 -14.82 24.18 2.88
CA PRO A 469 -15.34 23.38 3.99
C PRO A 469 -14.57 22.05 4.10
N PHE A 470 -14.74 21.33 5.21
CA PHE A 470 -14.07 20.07 5.49
C PHE A 470 -12.53 20.19 5.55
N TYR A 471 -11.86 20.49 4.44
CA TYR A 471 -10.39 20.62 4.36
C TYR A 471 -9.88 21.81 5.17
N GLY A 472 -10.53 22.99 5.05
CA GLY A 472 -10.15 24.19 5.80
C GLY A 472 -10.35 24.04 7.31
N ARG A 473 -11.22 23.13 7.75
CA ARG A 473 -11.42 22.76 9.14
C ARG A 473 -10.37 21.77 9.66
N GLY A 474 -9.55 21.20 8.78
CA GLY A 474 -8.55 20.20 9.13
C GLY A 474 -9.08 18.78 9.21
N ALA A 475 -10.23 18.50 8.61
CA ALA A 475 -10.85 17.17 8.65
C ALA A 475 -10.40 16.26 7.49
N GLY A 476 -9.50 16.72 6.63
CA GLY A 476 -9.02 15.97 5.45
C GLY A 476 -8.47 14.56 5.74
N TRP A 477 -8.05 14.29 6.97
CA TRP A 477 -7.59 12.97 7.41
C TRP A 477 -8.70 11.91 7.38
N GLN A 478 -9.98 12.31 7.51
CA GLN A 478 -11.12 11.37 7.54
C GLN A 478 -11.32 10.63 6.21
N ARG A 479 -10.83 11.19 5.10
CA ARG A 479 -10.85 10.52 3.80
C ARG A 479 -9.64 9.62 3.52
N GLN A 480 -8.65 9.61 4.41
CA GLN A 480 -7.48 8.75 4.26
C GLN A 480 -7.78 7.36 4.80
N LEU A 481 -8.14 6.44 3.90
CA LEU A 481 -8.56 5.06 4.21
C LEU A 481 -7.62 4.37 5.19
N HIS A 482 -6.32 4.46 4.97
CA HIS A 482 -5.28 3.80 5.74
C HIS A 482 -5.27 4.17 7.24
N ILE A 483 -5.71 5.39 7.60
CA ILE A 483 -5.82 5.79 9.02
C ILE A 483 -6.84 4.91 9.76
N PHE A 484 -7.89 4.47 9.06
CA PHE A 484 -8.95 3.65 9.61
C PHE A 484 -8.68 2.15 9.42
N GLU A 485 -8.30 1.74 8.23
CA GLU A 485 -8.23 0.34 7.80
C GLU A 485 -6.90 -0.32 8.13
N CYS A 486 -5.77 0.35 7.85
CA CYS A 486 -4.42 -0.16 8.02
C CYS A 486 -3.53 0.87 8.71
N PRO A 487 -3.72 1.12 10.03
CA PRO A 487 -2.98 2.17 10.73
C PRO A 487 -1.48 1.93 10.70
N PHE A 488 -0.74 3.02 10.51
CA PHE A 488 0.71 3.08 10.34
C PHE A 488 1.27 2.45 9.05
N TYR A 489 0.43 1.94 8.15
CA TYR A 489 0.91 1.44 6.87
C TYR A 489 1.41 2.58 5.95
N TYR A 490 0.78 3.74 6.00
CA TYR A 490 0.98 4.79 4.99
C TYR A 490 2.42 5.33 4.89
N ILE A 491 3.22 5.24 5.96
CA ILE A 491 4.63 5.60 5.93
C ILE A 491 5.49 4.65 5.08
N ASP A 492 5.05 3.41 4.90
CA ASP A 492 5.76 2.41 4.14
C ASP A 492 5.90 2.83 2.67
N TYR A 493 4.87 3.51 2.13
CA TYR A 493 4.97 4.18 0.83
C TYR A 493 6.10 5.22 0.77
N CYS A 494 6.30 6.00 1.84
CA CYS A 494 7.37 7.00 1.86
C CYS A 494 8.75 6.36 1.93
N LEU A 495 8.89 5.31 2.72
CA LEU A 495 10.13 4.55 2.82
C LEU A 495 10.48 3.91 1.47
N ALA A 496 9.48 3.32 0.82
CA ALA A 496 9.62 2.73 -0.51
C ALA A 496 9.89 3.79 -1.59
N THR A 497 9.16 4.93 -1.58
CA THR A 497 9.40 6.04 -2.52
C THR A 497 10.85 6.52 -2.46
N ALA A 498 11.43 6.60 -1.26
CA ALA A 498 12.83 7.00 -1.12
C ALA A 498 13.80 6.01 -1.81
N ILE A 499 13.45 4.73 -1.90
CA ILE A 499 14.22 3.73 -2.66
C ILE A 499 13.87 3.80 -4.16
N ALA A 500 12.59 3.91 -4.51
CA ALA A 500 12.13 4.00 -5.89
C ALA A 500 12.73 5.22 -6.62
N LEU A 501 12.81 6.37 -5.96
CA LEU A 501 13.48 7.56 -6.50
C LEU A 501 15.00 7.34 -6.68
N GLN A 502 15.65 6.48 -5.87
CA GLN A 502 17.04 6.09 -6.14
C GLN A 502 17.12 5.19 -7.38
N PHE A 503 16.17 4.27 -7.60
CA PHE A 503 16.07 3.51 -8.84
C PHE A 503 15.81 4.41 -10.04
N PHE A 504 14.95 5.42 -9.91
CA PHE A 504 14.74 6.44 -10.92
C PHE A 504 16.07 7.11 -11.32
N VAL A 505 16.80 7.66 -10.35
CA VAL A 505 18.10 8.32 -10.61
C VAL A 505 19.15 7.35 -11.18
N ALA A 506 19.13 6.09 -10.77
CA ALA A 506 20.01 5.05 -11.31
C ALA A 506 19.63 4.70 -12.75
N SER A 507 18.33 4.55 -13.04
CA SER A 507 17.80 4.26 -14.38
C SER A 507 18.14 5.34 -15.41
N LEU A 508 18.13 6.62 -15.01
CA LEU A 508 18.55 7.72 -15.88
C LEU A 508 20.01 7.61 -16.31
N LYS A 509 20.86 6.96 -15.52
CA LYS A 509 22.29 6.75 -15.82
C LYS A 509 22.52 5.48 -16.65
N ASP A 510 21.93 4.38 -16.21
CA ASP A 510 22.02 3.07 -16.85
C ASP A 510 20.76 2.24 -16.46
N HIS A 511 19.77 2.25 -17.34
CA HIS A 511 18.51 1.53 -17.13
C HIS A 511 18.72 0.02 -16.95
N LYS A 512 19.65 -0.55 -17.72
CA LYS A 512 19.93 -2.00 -17.66
C LYS A 512 20.55 -2.39 -16.31
N ASP A 513 21.48 -1.58 -15.78
CA ASP A 513 22.08 -1.82 -14.46
C ASP A 513 21.01 -1.64 -13.36
N ALA A 514 20.17 -0.61 -13.44
CA ALA A 514 19.07 -0.40 -12.50
C ALA A 514 18.10 -1.59 -12.49
N TRP A 515 17.72 -2.09 -13.66
CA TRP A 515 16.88 -3.29 -13.79
C TRP A 515 17.52 -4.53 -13.17
N GLN A 516 18.81 -4.78 -13.41
CA GLN A 516 19.52 -5.91 -12.81
C GLN A 516 19.56 -5.83 -11.29
N ARG A 517 19.73 -4.64 -10.72
CA ARG A 517 19.68 -4.41 -9.27
C ARG A 517 18.28 -4.65 -8.71
N TYR A 518 17.23 -4.20 -9.41
CA TYR A 518 15.85 -4.46 -9.05
C TYR A 518 15.55 -5.96 -9.04
N MET A 519 15.91 -6.69 -10.09
CA MET A 519 15.71 -8.14 -10.16
C MET A 519 16.50 -8.90 -9.08
N LYS A 520 17.68 -8.39 -8.68
CA LYS A 520 18.44 -8.97 -7.58
C LYS A 520 17.69 -8.86 -6.25
N LEU A 521 17.09 -7.71 -5.99
CA LEU A 521 16.24 -7.45 -4.82
C LEU A 521 15.00 -8.36 -4.88
N THR A 522 14.27 -8.38 -5.98
CA THR A 522 13.05 -9.18 -6.19
C THR A 522 13.30 -10.69 -5.97
N ASN A 523 14.42 -11.23 -6.42
CA ASN A 523 14.75 -12.65 -6.23
C ASN A 523 15.12 -13.04 -4.78
N LEU A 524 15.19 -12.08 -3.86
CA LEU A 524 15.33 -12.36 -2.43
C LEU A 524 13.97 -12.60 -1.77
N ALA A 525 12.88 -12.10 -2.35
CA ALA A 525 11.54 -12.22 -1.78
C ALA A 525 11.52 -11.80 -0.29
N GLY A 526 10.70 -12.40 0.53
CA GLY A 526 10.64 -12.14 1.97
C GLY A 526 11.75 -12.76 2.82
N MET A 527 12.85 -13.22 2.22
CA MET A 527 13.97 -13.84 2.94
C MET A 527 14.89 -12.83 3.64
N ALA A 528 14.82 -11.55 3.28
CA ALA A 528 15.65 -10.47 3.81
C ALA A 528 14.81 -9.33 4.39
N THR A 529 15.40 -8.56 5.31
CA THR A 529 14.77 -7.37 5.87
C THR A 529 14.78 -6.21 4.86
N TYR A 530 13.95 -5.19 5.08
CA TYR A 530 13.88 -3.99 4.25
C TYR A 530 15.27 -3.36 3.98
N THR A 531 16.08 -3.20 5.04
CA THR A 531 17.42 -2.61 4.90
C THR A 531 18.34 -3.51 4.07
N GLU A 532 18.33 -4.83 4.31
CA GLU A 532 19.12 -5.79 3.55
C GLU A 532 18.70 -5.85 2.08
N LEU A 533 17.41 -5.74 1.79
CA LEU A 533 16.88 -5.66 0.43
C LEU A 533 17.41 -4.42 -0.30
N ALA A 534 17.28 -3.24 0.32
CA ALA A 534 17.79 -1.99 -0.24
C ALA A 534 19.30 -2.07 -0.50
N GLU A 535 20.09 -2.52 0.48
CA GLU A 535 21.54 -2.69 0.36
C GLU A 535 21.94 -3.70 -0.72
N SER A 536 21.18 -4.79 -0.88
CA SER A 536 21.41 -5.79 -1.91
C SER A 536 21.36 -5.22 -3.33
N ALA A 537 20.51 -4.21 -3.53
CA ALA A 537 20.36 -3.46 -4.77
C ALA A 537 21.35 -2.29 -4.88
N GLY A 538 22.20 -2.07 -3.86
CA GLY A 538 23.12 -0.92 -3.79
C GLY A 538 22.41 0.41 -3.55
N MET A 539 21.21 0.37 -2.94
CA MET A 539 20.45 1.55 -2.53
C MET A 539 20.71 1.85 -1.05
N LYS A 540 20.62 3.13 -0.68
CA LYS A 540 20.78 3.57 0.72
C LYS A 540 19.43 3.47 1.42
N ALA A 541 19.39 2.77 2.55
CA ALA A 541 18.20 2.79 3.40
C ALA A 541 17.89 4.24 3.86
N PRO A 542 16.62 4.67 3.87
CA PRO A 542 16.24 6.05 4.16
C PRO A 542 16.57 6.50 5.59
N PHE A 543 16.84 5.55 6.48
CA PHE A 543 17.28 5.82 7.86
C PHE A 543 18.76 6.24 7.95
N THR A 544 19.52 6.13 6.86
CA THR A 544 20.91 6.58 6.80
C THR A 544 20.93 8.10 6.75
N LYS A 545 21.52 8.74 7.76
CA LYS A 545 21.60 10.19 7.86
C LYS A 545 22.15 10.82 6.57
N GLY A 546 21.41 11.79 6.02
CA GLY A 546 21.77 12.49 4.79
C GLY A 546 21.43 11.73 3.50
N SER A 547 20.78 10.54 3.58
CA SER A 547 20.36 9.78 2.40
C SER A 547 19.44 10.58 1.49
N LEU A 548 18.56 11.41 2.06
CA LEU A 548 17.61 12.23 1.33
C LEU A 548 18.21 13.50 0.75
N THR A 549 19.37 13.99 1.26
CA THR A 549 19.96 15.26 0.81
C THR A 549 20.41 15.21 -0.65
N GLU A 550 21.13 14.15 -1.03
CA GLU A 550 21.61 13.97 -2.42
C GLU A 550 20.44 13.58 -3.34
N LEU A 551 19.55 12.72 -2.85
CA LEU A 551 18.39 12.24 -3.58
C LEU A 551 17.43 13.40 -3.93
N SER A 552 17.01 14.18 -2.94
CA SER A 552 16.08 15.30 -3.15
C SER A 552 16.62 16.34 -4.11
N ARG A 553 17.94 16.60 -4.08
CA ARG A 553 18.60 17.48 -5.04
C ARG A 553 18.56 16.89 -6.44
N ALA A 554 18.94 15.63 -6.62
CA ALA A 554 18.97 14.99 -7.92
C ALA A 554 17.59 14.96 -8.59
N VAL A 555 16.53 14.68 -7.82
CA VAL A 555 15.15 14.69 -8.31
C VAL A 555 14.70 16.12 -8.68
N ALA A 556 14.98 17.10 -7.81
CA ALA A 556 14.62 18.49 -8.07
C ALA A 556 15.37 19.07 -9.30
N ASP A 557 16.65 18.74 -9.47
CA ASP A 557 17.45 19.15 -10.64
C ASP A 557 16.90 18.50 -11.92
N TRP A 558 16.47 17.24 -11.87
CA TRP A 558 15.83 16.58 -13.02
C TRP A 558 14.50 17.27 -13.37
N ILE A 559 13.63 17.53 -12.38
CA ILE A 559 12.37 18.25 -12.58
C ILE A 559 12.62 19.63 -13.21
N GLU A 560 13.63 20.37 -12.74
CA GLU A 560 13.97 21.68 -13.31
C GLU A 560 14.42 21.59 -14.77
N GLN A 561 15.19 20.56 -15.14
CA GLN A 561 15.72 20.36 -16.49
C GLN A 561 14.71 19.83 -17.50
N HIS A 562 13.64 19.16 -17.04
CA HIS A 562 12.64 18.48 -17.89
C HIS A 562 11.29 19.23 -17.92
N GLN A 563 11.31 20.55 -17.71
CA GLN A 563 10.09 21.35 -17.83
C GLN A 563 9.54 21.31 -19.24
N VAL A 564 8.27 20.93 -19.38
CA VAL A 564 7.49 20.92 -20.63
C VAL A 564 6.29 21.86 -20.49
N SER A 565 5.81 22.39 -21.60
CA SER A 565 4.69 23.36 -21.64
C SER A 565 3.37 22.68 -21.93
#